data_25f8336c80e7e3b8ab9abb3a4abd83d8
#
_entry.id   25f8336c80e7e3b8ab9abb3a4abd83d8
#
_cell.length_a   1.000
_cell.length_b   1.000
_cell.length_c   1.000
_cell.angle_alpha   90.00
_cell.angle_beta   90.00
_cell.angle_gamma   90.00
#
_symmetry.space_group_name_H-M   'P 1'
#
loop_
_entity.id
_entity.type
_entity.pdbx_description
1 polymer ?
#
loop_
_entity_poly.entity_id
_entity_poly.type
_entity_poly.pdbx_seq_one_letter_code
_entity_poly.pdbx_strand_id
1 'polypeptide(L)'
;QVYNSVIGCGVTIGKDTVVRDSIIMNNTEIGASCELSKAIVAENTKIGDHVRLGVGEEAPNDTAPHIYCDGIVTVGEKSVVPANVSVGKNSVVFGITTADDYPDGYLASGKTLIKAGDKQ
;
A
#
# COMPACT_ATOMS: atom_id res chain seq x y z
N GLN A 1 -14.46 -4.85 6.10
CA GLN A 1 -14.16 -6.05 6.88
C GLN A 1 -12.66 -6.15 7.17
N VAL A 2 -12.35 -6.42 8.39
CA VAL A 2 -10.95 -6.45 8.83
C VAL A 2 -10.69 -7.82 9.49
N TYR A 3 -9.63 -8.49 9.01
CA TYR A 3 -9.25 -9.82 9.50
C TYR A 3 -7.79 -9.83 9.95
N ASN A 4 -7.52 -10.32 11.14
CA ASN A 4 -6.16 -10.52 11.64
C ASN A 4 -5.25 -9.31 11.43
N SER A 5 -5.77 -8.11 11.72
CA SER A 5 -5.05 -6.89 11.40
C SER A 5 -4.99 -5.98 12.61
N VAL A 6 -4.01 -5.08 12.60
CA VAL A 6 -3.86 -4.05 13.62
C VAL A 6 -4.23 -2.72 12.97
N ILE A 7 -5.22 -2.04 13.55
CA ILE A 7 -5.72 -0.77 13.02
C ILE A 7 -5.46 0.31 14.06
N GLY A 8 -4.73 1.33 13.67
CA GLY A 8 -4.39 2.43 14.58
C GLY A 8 -5.55 3.38 14.81
N CYS A 9 -5.30 4.40 15.60
CA CYS A 9 -6.30 5.41 15.93
C CYS A 9 -6.51 6.35 14.75
N GLY A 10 -7.74 6.80 14.56
CA GLY A 10 -8.04 7.77 13.50
C GLY A 10 -8.01 7.21 12.10
N VAL A 11 -8.00 5.89 11.95
CA VAL A 11 -8.00 5.27 10.65
C VAL A 11 -9.43 5.24 10.09
N THR A 12 -9.56 5.62 8.82
CA THR A 12 -10.84 5.58 8.12
C THR A 12 -10.75 4.52 7.03
N ILE A 13 -11.71 3.62 7.02
CA ILE A 13 -11.77 2.55 6.02
C ILE A 13 -13.10 2.68 5.29
N GLY A 14 -13.03 2.83 3.98
CA GLY A 14 -14.21 3.03 3.16
C GLY A 14 -15.08 1.79 3.04
N LYS A 15 -16.24 1.97 2.42
CA LYS A 15 -17.23 0.92 2.26
C LYS A 15 -16.69 -0.19 1.37
N ASP A 16 -17.05 -1.43 1.69
CA ASP A 16 -16.69 -2.61 0.91
C ASP A 16 -15.19 -2.88 0.79
N THR A 17 -14.41 -2.31 1.68
CA THR A 17 -12.97 -2.54 1.74
C THR A 17 -12.68 -3.75 2.63
N VAL A 18 -11.73 -4.58 2.21
CA VAL A 18 -11.30 -5.75 2.97
C VAL A 18 -9.83 -5.58 3.33
N VAL A 19 -9.51 -5.74 4.61
CA VAL A 19 -8.14 -5.65 5.12
C VAL A 19 -7.80 -6.97 5.80
N ARG A 20 -6.72 -7.63 5.36
CA ARG A 20 -6.30 -8.91 5.92
C ARG A 20 -4.82 -8.91 6.26
N ASP A 21 -4.51 -9.45 7.43
CA ASP A 21 -3.13 -9.69 7.84
C ASP A 21 -2.25 -8.45 7.66
N SER A 22 -2.81 -7.29 7.99
CA SER A 22 -2.18 -6.00 7.70
C SER A 22 -2.02 -5.16 8.96
N ILE A 23 -1.14 -4.17 8.89
CA ILE A 23 -0.96 -3.19 9.94
C ILE A 23 -1.21 -1.82 9.33
N ILE A 24 -2.25 -1.14 9.80
CA ILE A 24 -2.61 0.20 9.33
C ILE A 24 -2.36 1.16 10.48
N MET A 25 -1.45 2.07 10.29
CA MET A 25 -1.04 2.98 11.35
C MET A 25 -1.96 4.18 11.44
N ASN A 26 -1.73 5.04 12.43
CA ASN A 26 -2.67 6.10 12.81
C ASN A 26 -2.96 7.09 11.69
N ASN A 27 -4.20 7.56 11.67
CA ASN A 27 -4.65 8.65 10.80
C ASN A 27 -4.53 8.35 9.30
N THR A 28 -4.56 7.07 8.93
CA THR A 28 -4.53 6.66 7.54
C THR A 28 -5.96 6.60 7.01
N GLU A 29 -6.14 7.05 5.77
CA GLU A 29 -7.44 7.01 5.10
C GLU A 29 -7.39 6.00 3.97
N ILE A 30 -8.29 5.03 4.02
CA ILE A 30 -8.40 4.02 2.97
C ILE A 30 -9.75 4.17 2.31
N GLY A 31 -9.75 4.25 0.98
CA GLY A 31 -10.96 4.46 0.23
C GLY A 31 -11.88 3.25 0.19
N ALA A 32 -12.88 3.30 -0.66
CA ALA A 32 -13.89 2.25 -0.79
C ALA A 32 -13.45 1.17 -1.77
N SER A 33 -13.97 -0.02 -1.57
CA SER A 33 -13.77 -1.17 -2.47
C SER A 33 -12.31 -1.53 -2.68
N CYS A 34 -11.51 -1.39 -1.63
CA CYS A 34 -10.10 -1.76 -1.65
C CYS A 34 -9.88 -3.16 -1.11
N GLU A 35 -8.75 -3.76 -1.49
CA GLU A 35 -8.32 -5.04 -0.93
C GLU A 35 -6.88 -4.90 -0.49
N LEU A 36 -6.64 -5.04 0.80
CA LEU A 36 -5.31 -4.97 1.36
C LEU A 36 -4.97 -6.32 1.97
N SER A 37 -3.88 -6.93 1.51
CA SER A 37 -3.44 -8.23 2.01
C SER A 37 -1.96 -8.16 2.34
N LYS A 38 -1.62 -8.43 3.58
CA LYS A 38 -0.25 -8.38 4.07
C LYS A 38 0.39 -7.02 3.78
N ALA A 39 -0.33 -5.94 4.12
CA ALA A 39 0.16 -4.59 3.89
C ALA A 39 0.54 -3.94 5.21
N ILE A 40 1.64 -3.20 5.19
CA ILE A 40 2.00 -2.32 6.31
C ILE A 40 1.88 -0.91 5.76
N VAL A 41 0.91 -0.16 6.26
CA VAL A 41 0.64 1.21 5.81
C VAL A 41 0.97 2.14 6.95
N ALA A 42 1.95 2.99 6.74
CA ALA A 42 2.44 3.89 7.79
C ALA A 42 1.48 5.07 7.99
N GLU A 43 1.79 5.89 8.96
CA GLU A 43 0.89 6.94 9.44
C GLU A 43 0.62 8.02 8.40
N ASN A 44 -0.56 8.61 8.49
CA ASN A 44 -0.95 9.78 7.70
C ASN A 44 -0.90 9.53 6.19
N THR A 45 -1.23 8.31 5.79
CA THR A 45 -1.21 7.89 4.40
C THR A 45 -2.62 7.92 3.85
N LYS A 46 -2.74 8.19 2.55
CA LYS A 46 -4.03 8.17 1.88
C LYS A 46 -4.02 7.13 0.77
N ILE A 47 -5.01 6.26 0.78
CA ILE A 47 -5.16 5.23 -0.24
C ILE A 47 -6.51 5.46 -0.91
N GLY A 48 -6.48 5.63 -2.23
CA GLY A 48 -7.69 5.93 -3.00
C GLY A 48 -8.63 4.74 -3.11
N ASP A 49 -9.71 4.91 -3.85
CA ASP A 49 -10.71 3.87 -4.04
C ASP A 49 -10.21 2.80 -5.00
N HIS A 50 -10.71 1.58 -4.83
CA HIS A 50 -10.41 0.45 -5.73
C HIS A 50 -8.92 0.13 -5.82
N VAL A 51 -8.19 0.31 -4.72
CA VAL A 51 -6.77 -0.01 -4.66
C VAL A 51 -6.61 -1.44 -4.14
N ARG A 52 -5.67 -2.17 -4.73
CA ARG A 52 -5.34 -3.51 -4.27
C ARG A 52 -3.87 -3.57 -3.89
N LEU A 53 -3.61 -3.95 -2.66
CA LEU A 53 -2.24 -4.12 -2.18
C LEU A 53 -1.99 -5.60 -1.91
N GLY A 54 -0.86 -6.11 -2.41
CA GLY A 54 -0.49 -7.49 -2.17
C GLY A 54 -1.06 -8.48 -3.17
N VAL A 55 -1.16 -8.08 -4.44
CA VAL A 55 -1.72 -8.94 -5.49
C VAL A 55 -0.62 -9.52 -6.37
N GLY A 56 -0.96 -10.58 -7.12
CA GLY A 56 -0.05 -11.18 -8.07
C GLY A 56 0.91 -12.15 -7.43
N GLU A 57 1.87 -12.61 -8.23
CA GLU A 57 2.86 -13.57 -7.78
C GLU A 57 4.00 -12.88 -7.05
N GLU A 58 4.55 -13.58 -6.08
CA GLU A 58 5.62 -13.03 -5.28
C GLU A 58 6.92 -12.98 -6.08
N ALA A 59 7.68 -11.90 -5.92
CA ALA A 59 9.00 -11.73 -6.54
C ALA A 59 9.90 -11.01 -5.54
N PRO A 60 11.21 -11.26 -5.55
CA PRO A 60 12.11 -10.58 -4.62
C PRO A 60 12.11 -9.07 -4.84
N ASN A 61 12.23 -8.31 -3.75
CA ASN A 61 12.30 -6.86 -3.85
C ASN A 61 13.60 -6.46 -4.55
N ASP A 62 13.53 -5.47 -5.43
CA ASP A 62 14.66 -5.07 -6.26
C ASP A 62 15.69 -4.22 -5.51
N THR A 63 15.35 -3.74 -4.34
CA THR A 63 16.24 -2.86 -3.55
C THR A 63 16.73 -3.54 -2.29
N ALA A 64 15.83 -4.10 -1.50
CA ALA A 64 16.20 -4.70 -0.22
C ALA A 64 15.40 -5.98 0.03
N PRO A 65 15.74 -7.08 -0.67
CA PRO A 65 14.94 -8.31 -0.57
C PRO A 65 14.93 -8.94 0.81
N HIS A 66 15.89 -8.61 1.67
CA HIS A 66 15.89 -9.14 3.04
C HIS A 66 14.91 -8.42 3.94
N ILE A 67 14.50 -7.22 3.57
CA ILE A 67 13.61 -6.39 4.37
C ILE A 67 12.18 -6.48 3.83
N TYR A 68 12.02 -6.31 2.53
CA TYR A 68 10.71 -6.32 1.89
C TYR A 68 10.46 -7.70 1.31
N CYS A 69 9.91 -8.58 2.14
CA CYS A 69 9.78 -9.99 1.80
C CYS A 69 8.49 -10.56 2.40
N ASP A 70 8.31 -11.87 2.26
CA ASP A 70 7.16 -12.59 2.82
C ASP A 70 5.81 -12.13 2.26
N GLY A 71 5.83 -11.54 1.08
CA GLY A 71 4.60 -11.09 0.43
C GLY A 71 4.07 -9.77 0.96
N ILE A 72 4.82 -9.07 1.81
CA ILE A 72 4.36 -7.87 2.47
C ILE A 72 4.55 -6.64 1.58
N VAL A 73 3.50 -5.83 1.46
CA VAL A 73 3.57 -4.53 0.79
C VAL A 73 3.80 -3.46 1.86
N THR A 74 4.78 -2.59 1.64
CA THR A 74 5.08 -1.53 2.59
C THR A 74 4.76 -0.18 1.95
N VAL A 75 3.94 0.63 2.62
CA VAL A 75 3.61 1.98 2.19
C VAL A 75 4.11 2.94 3.26
N GLY A 76 5.00 3.85 2.88
CA GLY A 76 5.63 4.76 3.82
C GLY A 76 4.68 5.82 4.35
N GLU A 77 5.11 6.53 5.40
CA GLU A 77 4.26 7.54 6.01
C GLU A 77 4.04 8.72 5.08
N LYS A 78 2.90 9.37 5.23
CA LYS A 78 2.54 10.56 4.45
C LYS A 78 2.55 10.32 2.95
N SER A 79 2.31 9.06 2.55
CA SER A 79 2.26 8.70 1.15
C SER A 79 0.83 8.79 0.63
N VAL A 80 0.71 8.86 -0.69
CA VAL A 80 -0.60 8.83 -1.34
C VAL A 80 -0.54 7.75 -2.42
N VAL A 81 -1.51 6.84 -2.39
CA VAL A 81 -1.68 5.82 -3.42
C VAL A 81 -2.94 6.19 -4.18
N PRO A 82 -2.85 6.49 -5.47
CA PRO A 82 -4.03 6.94 -6.22
C PRO A 82 -5.05 5.82 -6.41
N ALA A 83 -6.26 6.20 -6.78
CA ALA A 83 -7.33 5.24 -7.00
C ALA A 83 -7.04 4.33 -8.19
N ASN A 84 -7.64 3.15 -8.17
CA ASN A 84 -7.60 2.18 -9.28
C ASN A 84 -6.21 1.63 -9.58
N VAL A 85 -5.39 1.50 -8.54
CA VAL A 85 -4.02 1.01 -8.66
C VAL A 85 -3.90 -0.32 -7.95
N SER A 86 -3.13 -1.24 -8.54
CA SER A 86 -2.80 -2.51 -7.91
C SER A 86 -1.31 -2.57 -7.64
N VAL A 87 -0.93 -3.09 -6.48
CA VAL A 87 0.48 -3.15 -6.06
C VAL A 87 0.81 -4.60 -5.75
N GLY A 88 1.90 -5.09 -6.31
CA GLY A 88 2.32 -6.46 -6.12
C GLY A 88 2.98 -6.72 -4.78
N LYS A 89 3.30 -7.97 -4.53
CA LYS A 89 3.89 -8.40 -3.26
C LYS A 89 5.35 -7.99 -3.14
N ASN A 90 5.82 -7.81 -1.92
CA ASN A 90 7.20 -7.40 -1.64
C ASN A 90 7.56 -6.04 -2.24
N SER A 91 6.55 -5.21 -2.47
CA SER A 91 6.76 -3.90 -3.08
C SER A 91 6.79 -2.81 -2.02
N VAL A 92 7.39 -1.69 -2.36
CA VAL A 92 7.48 -0.53 -1.48
C VAL A 92 6.97 0.69 -2.22
N VAL A 93 6.09 1.45 -1.57
CA VAL A 93 5.61 2.72 -2.10
C VAL A 93 5.89 3.80 -1.06
N PHE A 94 6.54 4.87 -1.45
CA PHE A 94 6.87 5.96 -0.55
C PHE A 94 6.70 7.29 -1.29
N GLY A 95 5.95 8.21 -0.71
CA GLY A 95 5.77 9.53 -1.26
C GLY A 95 4.41 9.74 -1.89
N ILE A 96 4.19 10.92 -2.41
CA ILE A 96 2.90 11.27 -3.03
C ILE A 96 2.94 10.81 -4.49
N THR A 97 2.39 9.63 -4.73
CA THR A 97 2.41 9.05 -6.08
C THR A 97 1.12 9.38 -6.81
N THR A 98 1.20 9.33 -8.13
CA THR A 98 0.04 9.58 -8.99
C THR A 98 -0.16 8.40 -9.94
N ALA A 99 -1.26 8.41 -10.67
CA ALA A 99 -1.56 7.32 -11.59
C ALA A 99 -0.44 7.13 -12.62
N ASP A 100 0.27 8.19 -12.97
CA ASP A 100 1.35 8.09 -13.94
C ASP A 100 2.56 7.30 -13.42
N ASP A 101 2.65 7.12 -12.12
CA ASP A 101 3.75 6.36 -11.52
C ASP A 101 3.52 4.84 -11.58
N TYR A 102 2.34 4.43 -12.03
CA TYR A 102 1.97 3.01 -12.08
C TYR A 102 1.64 2.61 -13.51
N PRO A 103 2.58 1.93 -14.20
CA PRO A 103 2.31 1.50 -15.59
C PRO A 103 1.04 0.65 -15.63
N ASP A 104 0.10 1.05 -16.43
CA ASP A 104 -1.20 0.37 -16.59
C ASP A 104 -1.92 0.17 -15.23
N GLY A 105 -1.68 1.07 -14.29
CA GLY A 105 -2.31 0.97 -12.96
C GLY A 105 -1.75 -0.13 -12.08
N TYR A 106 -0.54 -0.59 -12.33
CA TYR A 106 0.01 -1.72 -11.59
C TYR A 106 1.49 -1.51 -11.27
N LEU A 107 1.84 -1.77 -10.01
CA LEU A 107 3.24 -1.85 -9.59
C LEU A 107 3.58 -3.32 -9.43
N ALA A 108 4.49 -3.82 -10.23
CA ALA A 108 4.83 -5.23 -10.22
C ALA A 108 5.43 -5.66 -8.89
N SER A 109 5.29 -6.93 -8.59
CA SER A 109 5.85 -7.49 -7.36
C SER A 109 7.35 -7.25 -7.28
N GLY A 110 7.84 -6.94 -6.10
CA GLY A 110 9.26 -6.72 -5.86
C GLY A 110 9.77 -5.35 -6.25
N LYS A 111 8.90 -4.46 -6.72
CA LYS A 111 9.36 -3.13 -7.14
C LYS A 111 9.34 -2.13 -5.98
N THR A 112 10.26 -1.17 -6.04
CA THR A 112 10.34 -0.09 -5.08
C THR A 112 10.04 1.22 -5.79
N LEU A 113 8.96 1.89 -5.36
CA LEU A 113 8.56 3.18 -5.92
C LEU A 113 8.72 4.23 -4.82
N ILE A 114 9.74 5.04 -4.95
CA ILE A 114 10.00 6.13 -4.00
C ILE A 114 9.94 7.44 -4.76
N LYS A 115 8.98 8.28 -4.37
CA LYS A 115 8.76 9.55 -5.02
C LYS A 115 9.52 10.62 -4.25
N ALA A 116 10.66 11.01 -4.78
CA ALA A 116 11.48 12.04 -4.17
C ALA A 116 10.88 13.41 -4.43
N GLY A 117 11.28 14.39 -3.67
CA GLY A 117 10.83 15.76 -3.89
C GLY A 117 9.66 16.20 -3.06
N ASP A 118 9.08 15.29 -2.37
CA ASP A 118 7.96 15.62 -1.49
C ASP A 118 8.41 15.92 -0.09
N LYS A 119 9.66 15.94 0.08
CA LYS A 119 10.16 16.21 1.34
C LYS A 119 10.00 17.61 1.71
N GLN A 120 9.89 17.75 2.08
CA GLN A 120 10.00 18.89 2.31
C GLN A 120 9.98 19.09 3.19
#